data_b333057fc5b90b4da812c74837c61446
#
_entry.id   b333057fc5b90b4da812c74837c61446
#
_cell.length_a   1.000
_cell.length_b   1.000
_cell.length_c   1.000
_cell.angle_alpha   90.00
_cell.angle_beta   90.00
_cell.angle_gamma   90.00
#
_symmetry.space_group_name_H-M   'P 1'
#
loop_
_entity.id
_entity.type
_entity.pdbx_description
1 polymer ?
#
loop_
_entity_poly.entity_id
_entity_poly.type
_entity_poly.pdbx_seq_one_letter_code
_entity_poly.pdbx_strand_id
1 'polypeptide(L)'
;YQALKNVLRGRGLNTNVGDEGGFAPSLPSNQDAVEAILAAIESAGYKPGQDCFIALDPASSEFYEDGQYVLAREGKTLSPAGMVDYYVKWAADYPIISIEDGLAEDDWEGWQLLTEKLGDKIQLVGDDLYVTNVGRLGHGISRRASNSILIKLNQVGTLTETIDAIRMAQQAGWTAVVSHRSGETEDTTIADLAVGLATGQIKTGAPCRSERTAKYNRLLRIEDELGENATYAGMKAFAHLKGPA
;
A
#
# COMPACT_ATOMS: atom_id res chain seq x y z
N TYR A 1 10.40 10.61 -7.88
CA TYR A 1 9.34 11.58 -8.19
C TYR A 1 9.70 12.47 -9.38
N GLN A 2 10.86 13.16 -9.38
CA GLN A 2 11.28 14.03 -10.48
C GLN A 2 11.53 13.25 -11.78
N ALA A 3 12.11 12.05 -11.69
CA ALA A 3 12.27 11.16 -12.85
C ALA A 3 10.92 10.78 -13.46
N LEU A 4 9.93 10.41 -12.64
CA LEU A 4 8.58 10.10 -13.11
C LEU A 4 7.93 11.31 -13.81
N LYS A 5 8.11 12.52 -13.28
CA LYS A 5 7.65 13.75 -13.94
C LYS A 5 8.22 13.90 -15.35
N ASN A 6 9.51 13.61 -15.50
CA ASN A 6 10.19 13.70 -16.79
C ASN A 6 9.73 12.60 -17.76
N VAL A 7 9.54 11.37 -17.28
CA VAL A 7 9.00 10.24 -18.08
C VAL A 7 7.61 10.59 -18.60
N LEU A 8 6.72 11.08 -17.74
CA LEU A 8 5.35 11.44 -18.14
C LEU A 8 5.35 12.59 -19.16
N ARG A 9 6.16 13.63 -18.95
CA ARG A 9 6.31 14.73 -19.93
C ARG A 9 6.85 14.25 -21.27
N GLY A 10 7.86 13.37 -21.23
CA GLY A 10 8.43 12.78 -22.46
C GLY A 10 7.43 11.95 -23.25
N ARG A 11 6.41 11.39 -22.59
CA ARG A 11 5.28 10.68 -23.21
C ARG A 11 4.13 11.61 -23.61
N GLY A 12 4.26 12.94 -23.43
CA GLY A 12 3.19 13.91 -23.73
C GLY A 12 2.02 13.89 -22.74
N LEU A 13 2.21 13.30 -21.55
CA LEU A 13 1.19 13.17 -20.51
C LEU A 13 1.24 14.37 -19.54
N ASN A 14 0.09 14.70 -18.95
CA ASN A 14 0.06 15.75 -17.94
C ASN A 14 0.76 15.29 -16.66
N THR A 15 1.24 16.24 -15.88
CA THR A 15 1.90 16.03 -14.60
C THR A 15 1.19 16.76 -13.45
N ASN A 16 -0.13 16.93 -13.55
CA ASN A 16 -0.95 17.38 -12.45
C ASN A 16 -0.96 16.33 -11.34
N VAL A 17 -1.05 16.82 -10.11
CA VAL A 17 -1.01 15.95 -8.94
C VAL A 17 -2.42 15.77 -8.36
N GLY A 18 -2.69 14.58 -7.85
CA GLY A 18 -3.87 14.28 -7.05
C GLY A 18 -3.71 14.77 -5.61
N ASP A 19 -4.68 14.45 -4.78
CA ASP A 19 -4.74 14.88 -3.38
C ASP A 19 -3.55 14.36 -2.56
N GLU A 20 -3.06 13.18 -2.85
CA GLU A 20 -1.92 12.57 -2.17
C GLU A 20 -0.55 12.98 -2.74
N GLY A 21 -0.53 13.96 -3.64
CA GLY A 21 0.70 14.53 -4.22
C GLY A 21 1.30 13.71 -5.38
N GLY A 22 0.78 12.54 -5.69
CA GLY A 22 1.18 11.71 -6.83
C GLY A 22 0.66 12.27 -8.14
N PHE A 23 1.30 11.90 -9.27
CA PHE A 23 0.80 12.28 -10.59
C PHE A 23 -0.45 11.49 -10.96
N ALA A 24 -1.39 12.16 -11.63
CA ALA A 24 -2.66 11.60 -12.06
C ALA A 24 -2.88 11.75 -13.58
N PRO A 25 -2.01 11.21 -14.44
CA PRO A 25 -2.20 11.24 -15.88
C PRO A 25 -3.35 10.30 -16.29
N SER A 26 -4.01 10.61 -17.40
CA SER A 26 -4.93 9.65 -18.02
C SER A 26 -4.12 8.63 -18.82
N LEU A 27 -4.07 7.38 -18.33
CA LEU A 27 -3.35 6.28 -18.96
C LEU A 27 -4.34 5.29 -19.63
N PRO A 28 -3.93 4.61 -20.70
CA PRO A 28 -4.79 3.65 -21.41
C PRO A 28 -5.11 2.41 -20.56
N SER A 29 -4.16 1.94 -19.76
CA SER A 29 -4.30 0.73 -18.95
C SER A 29 -3.59 0.86 -17.59
N ASN A 30 -3.88 -0.07 -16.69
CA ASN A 30 -3.15 -0.21 -15.42
C ASN A 30 -1.67 -0.55 -15.67
N GLN A 31 -1.38 -1.35 -16.70
CA GLN A 31 -0.02 -1.72 -17.09
C GLN A 31 0.83 -0.49 -17.43
N ASP A 32 0.28 0.49 -18.16
CA ASP A 32 1.00 1.72 -18.51
C ASP A 32 1.45 2.51 -17.28
N ALA A 33 0.69 2.43 -16.18
CA ALA A 33 1.07 3.08 -14.92
C ALA A 33 2.30 2.40 -14.30
N VAL A 34 2.31 1.08 -14.22
CA VAL A 34 3.44 0.31 -13.69
C VAL A 34 4.68 0.52 -14.54
N GLU A 35 4.57 0.43 -15.86
CA GLU A 35 5.68 0.64 -16.80
C GLU A 35 6.25 2.07 -16.75
N ALA A 36 5.40 3.08 -16.50
CA ALA A 36 5.87 4.45 -16.31
C ALA A 36 6.69 4.59 -15.02
N ILE A 37 6.27 3.92 -13.94
CA ILE A 37 7.00 3.93 -12.66
C ILE A 37 8.33 3.18 -12.80
N LEU A 38 8.34 2.00 -13.45
CA LEU A 38 9.57 1.24 -13.67
C LEU A 38 10.59 2.05 -14.48
N ALA A 39 10.16 2.66 -15.58
CA ALA A 39 11.01 3.56 -16.37
C ALA A 39 11.55 4.74 -15.56
N ALA A 40 10.76 5.26 -14.61
CA ALA A 40 11.18 6.35 -13.74
C ALA A 40 12.21 5.90 -12.70
N ILE A 41 12.05 4.71 -12.13
CA ILE A 41 13.02 4.10 -11.19
C ILE A 41 14.37 3.94 -11.88
N GLU A 42 14.40 3.35 -13.07
CA GLU A 42 15.62 3.17 -13.89
C GLU A 42 16.25 4.52 -14.28
N SER A 43 15.42 5.48 -14.75
CA SER A 43 15.88 6.83 -15.09
C SER A 43 16.46 7.60 -13.89
N ALA A 44 16.04 7.25 -12.68
CA ALA A 44 16.60 7.80 -11.44
C ALA A 44 17.90 7.12 -10.99
N GLY A 45 18.35 6.07 -11.71
CA GLY A 45 19.57 5.33 -11.42
C GLY A 45 19.39 4.18 -10.41
N TYR A 46 18.13 3.78 -10.13
CA TYR A 46 17.80 2.69 -9.22
C TYR A 46 17.33 1.45 -9.98
N LYS A 47 17.39 0.29 -9.33
CA LYS A 47 17.00 -1.00 -9.90
C LYS A 47 15.65 -1.46 -9.35
N PRO A 48 14.62 -1.62 -10.20
CA PRO A 48 13.35 -2.22 -9.81
C PRO A 48 13.55 -3.62 -9.23
N GLY A 49 12.85 -3.92 -8.13
CA GLY A 49 12.95 -5.21 -7.46
C GLY A 49 14.21 -5.42 -6.60
N GLN A 50 15.08 -4.40 -6.52
CA GLN A 50 16.25 -4.39 -5.62
C GLN A 50 16.26 -3.16 -4.73
N ASP A 51 16.31 -1.97 -5.32
CA ASP A 51 16.35 -0.70 -4.58
C ASP A 51 14.94 -0.16 -4.32
N CYS A 52 14.01 -0.42 -5.26
CA CYS A 52 12.62 0.01 -5.20
C CYS A 52 11.68 -1.11 -5.64
N PHE A 53 10.53 -1.18 -5.01
CA PHE A 53 9.47 -2.13 -5.34
C PHE A 53 8.17 -1.38 -5.66
N ILE A 54 7.24 -2.06 -6.33
CA ILE A 54 5.89 -1.53 -6.60
C ILE A 54 4.97 -1.95 -5.46
N ALA A 55 4.20 -1.01 -4.95
CA ALA A 55 3.04 -1.26 -4.10
C ALA A 55 1.78 -0.77 -4.84
N LEU A 56 0.77 -1.62 -4.89
CA LEU A 56 -0.51 -1.33 -5.54
C LEU A 56 -1.58 -1.03 -4.49
N ASP A 57 -2.45 -0.09 -4.80
CA ASP A 57 -3.72 0.15 -4.12
C ASP A 57 -4.81 0.33 -5.19
N PRO A 58 -5.42 -0.76 -5.67
CA PRO A 58 -6.47 -0.69 -6.66
C PRO A 58 -7.83 -0.23 -6.11
N ALA A 59 -8.02 -0.19 -4.80
CA ALA A 59 -9.31 0.14 -4.15
C ALA A 59 -10.47 -0.64 -4.77
N SER A 60 -10.37 -1.97 -4.76
CA SER A 60 -11.20 -2.84 -5.63
C SER A 60 -12.69 -2.81 -5.35
N SER A 61 -13.13 -2.32 -4.18
CA SER A 61 -14.55 -2.07 -3.89
C SER A 61 -15.19 -1.06 -4.87
N GLU A 62 -14.40 -0.11 -5.42
CA GLU A 62 -14.86 0.92 -6.35
C GLU A 62 -15.27 0.38 -7.73
N PHE A 63 -14.84 -0.82 -8.10
CA PHE A 63 -15.15 -1.47 -9.37
C PHE A 63 -15.67 -2.90 -9.21
N TYR A 64 -16.22 -3.21 -8.03
CA TYR A 64 -16.88 -4.48 -7.74
C TYR A 64 -18.39 -4.31 -7.88
N GLU A 65 -18.98 -4.95 -8.88
CA GLU A 65 -20.39 -4.85 -9.23
C GLU A 65 -20.98 -6.25 -9.47
N ASP A 66 -22.11 -6.55 -8.88
CA ASP A 66 -22.85 -7.81 -9.07
C ASP A 66 -21.98 -9.09 -8.94
N GLY A 67 -21.03 -9.09 -7.98
CA GLY A 67 -20.16 -10.22 -7.73
C GLY A 67 -18.97 -10.34 -8.70
N GLN A 68 -18.69 -9.31 -9.48
CA GLN A 68 -17.61 -9.27 -10.46
C GLN A 68 -16.80 -7.97 -10.38
N TYR A 69 -15.55 -8.04 -10.82
CA TYR A 69 -14.63 -6.91 -10.92
C TYR A 69 -14.60 -6.38 -12.35
N VAL A 70 -15.07 -5.13 -12.54
CA VAL A 70 -15.21 -4.50 -13.85
C VAL A 70 -14.03 -3.56 -14.12
N LEU A 71 -13.05 -4.03 -14.86
CA LEU A 71 -11.91 -3.24 -15.32
C LEU A 71 -12.29 -2.48 -16.61
N ALA A 72 -13.09 -1.44 -16.47
CA ALA A 72 -13.75 -0.75 -17.59
C ALA A 72 -12.76 -0.27 -18.67
N ARG A 73 -11.60 0.28 -18.30
CA ARG A 73 -10.60 0.75 -19.28
C ARG A 73 -9.92 -0.38 -20.05
N GLU A 74 -9.87 -1.57 -19.48
CA GLU A 74 -9.29 -2.75 -20.11
C GLU A 74 -10.35 -3.60 -20.82
N GLY A 75 -11.62 -3.23 -20.71
CA GLY A 75 -12.75 -3.99 -21.28
C GLY A 75 -12.87 -5.40 -20.69
N LYS A 76 -12.47 -5.60 -19.45
CA LYS A 76 -12.47 -6.90 -18.76
C LYS A 76 -13.48 -6.91 -17.62
N THR A 77 -14.18 -8.02 -17.48
CA THR A 77 -15.01 -8.33 -16.32
C THR A 77 -14.53 -9.67 -15.76
N LEU A 78 -14.13 -9.69 -14.51
CA LEU A 78 -13.47 -10.83 -13.88
C LEU A 78 -14.28 -11.30 -12.67
N SER A 79 -14.39 -12.62 -12.51
CA SER A 79 -14.85 -13.21 -11.24
C SER A 79 -13.80 -12.98 -10.14
N PRO A 80 -14.13 -13.18 -8.84
CA PRO A 80 -13.13 -13.14 -7.77
C PRO A 80 -11.88 -13.98 -8.05
N ALA A 81 -12.05 -15.21 -8.48
CA ALA A 81 -10.92 -16.08 -8.87
C ALA A 81 -10.13 -15.52 -10.06
N GLY A 82 -10.83 -14.96 -11.06
CA GLY A 82 -10.18 -14.31 -12.20
C GLY A 82 -9.37 -13.07 -11.81
N MET A 83 -9.84 -12.30 -10.81
CA MET A 83 -9.08 -11.15 -10.28
C MET A 83 -7.85 -11.60 -9.49
N VAL A 84 -7.95 -12.69 -8.74
CA VAL A 84 -6.79 -13.32 -8.08
C VAL A 84 -5.76 -13.77 -9.12
N ASP A 85 -6.17 -14.46 -10.19
CA ASP A 85 -5.25 -14.89 -11.25
C ASP A 85 -4.60 -13.68 -11.96
N TYR A 86 -5.33 -12.56 -12.10
CA TYR A 86 -4.79 -11.31 -12.60
C TYR A 86 -3.62 -10.81 -11.73
N TYR A 87 -3.77 -10.80 -10.40
CA TYR A 87 -2.68 -10.42 -9.50
C TYR A 87 -1.54 -11.44 -9.46
N VAL A 88 -1.82 -12.72 -9.54
CA VAL A 88 -0.79 -13.77 -9.62
C VAL A 88 0.11 -13.53 -10.83
N LYS A 89 -0.49 -13.22 -11.99
CA LYS A 89 0.27 -12.88 -13.19
C LYS A 89 1.09 -11.61 -12.99
N TRP A 90 0.50 -10.56 -12.44
CA TRP A 90 1.19 -9.29 -12.22
C TRP A 90 2.36 -9.42 -11.24
N ALA A 91 2.19 -10.19 -10.19
CA ALA A 91 3.25 -10.47 -9.22
C ALA A 91 4.42 -11.28 -9.82
N ALA A 92 4.17 -12.07 -10.87
CA ALA A 92 5.20 -12.78 -11.60
C ALA A 92 5.91 -11.87 -12.63
N ASP A 93 5.18 -10.92 -13.22
CA ASP A 93 5.70 -10.06 -14.31
C ASP A 93 6.42 -8.80 -13.78
N TYR A 94 6.06 -8.32 -12.59
CA TYR A 94 6.51 -7.04 -12.03
C TYR A 94 7.03 -7.18 -10.60
N PRO A 95 7.94 -6.32 -10.14
CA PRO A 95 8.49 -6.34 -8.78
C PRO A 95 7.49 -5.76 -7.76
N ILE A 96 6.33 -6.39 -7.64
CA ILE A 96 5.27 -6.01 -6.71
C ILE A 96 5.57 -6.67 -5.36
N ILE A 97 5.62 -5.87 -4.29
CA ILE A 97 5.85 -6.34 -2.93
C ILE A 97 4.59 -6.24 -2.05
N SER A 98 3.64 -5.38 -2.42
CA SER A 98 2.45 -5.12 -1.62
C SER A 98 1.24 -4.82 -2.51
N ILE A 99 0.08 -5.35 -2.13
CA ILE A 99 -1.23 -5.05 -2.73
C ILE A 99 -2.18 -4.68 -1.59
N GLU A 100 -2.67 -3.45 -1.60
CA GLU A 100 -3.69 -2.93 -0.71
C GLU A 100 -5.05 -3.03 -1.39
N ASP A 101 -6.08 -3.48 -0.67
CA ASP A 101 -7.46 -3.63 -1.16
C ASP A 101 -7.56 -4.25 -2.55
N GLY A 102 -6.83 -5.35 -2.74
CA GLY A 102 -6.81 -6.10 -4.00
C GLY A 102 -8.16 -6.69 -4.39
N LEU A 103 -9.06 -6.87 -3.42
CA LEU A 103 -10.43 -7.35 -3.61
C LEU A 103 -11.40 -6.50 -2.78
N ALA A 104 -12.70 -6.59 -3.06
CA ALA A 104 -13.74 -5.84 -2.38
C ALA A 104 -13.80 -6.18 -0.88
N GLU A 105 -14.26 -5.23 -0.07
CA GLU A 105 -14.26 -5.25 1.40
C GLU A 105 -15.09 -6.37 2.04
N ASP A 106 -16.01 -6.96 1.29
CA ASP A 106 -16.85 -8.08 1.74
C ASP A 106 -16.61 -9.39 0.95
N ASP A 107 -15.67 -9.40 0.01
CA ASP A 107 -15.27 -10.61 -0.75
C ASP A 107 -14.30 -11.49 0.06
N TRP A 108 -14.72 -11.94 1.24
CA TRP A 108 -13.89 -12.72 2.15
C TRP A 108 -13.32 -14.01 1.55
N GLU A 109 -14.07 -14.68 0.67
CA GLU A 109 -13.62 -15.90 -0.01
C GLU A 109 -12.53 -15.60 -1.05
N GLY A 110 -12.71 -14.51 -1.80
CA GLY A 110 -11.69 -14.02 -2.71
C GLY A 110 -10.40 -13.64 -1.97
N TRP A 111 -10.50 -12.94 -0.85
CA TRP A 111 -9.35 -12.58 -0.02
C TRP A 111 -8.59 -13.82 0.52
N GLN A 112 -9.30 -14.86 0.96
CA GLN A 112 -8.68 -16.11 1.38
C GLN A 112 -7.93 -16.78 0.21
N LEU A 113 -8.54 -16.82 -0.98
CA LEU A 113 -7.91 -17.35 -2.17
C LEU A 113 -6.67 -16.55 -2.58
N LEU A 114 -6.75 -15.21 -2.54
CA LEU A 114 -5.62 -14.31 -2.81
C LEU A 114 -4.46 -14.58 -1.85
N THR A 115 -4.77 -14.73 -0.56
CA THR A 115 -3.77 -15.00 0.48
C THR A 115 -3.15 -16.39 0.31
N GLU A 116 -3.93 -17.40 -0.07
CA GLU A 116 -3.41 -18.73 -0.39
C GLU A 116 -2.41 -18.68 -1.55
N LYS A 117 -2.68 -17.89 -2.59
CA LYS A 117 -1.84 -17.81 -3.79
C LYS A 117 -0.61 -16.94 -3.62
N LEU A 118 -0.73 -15.82 -2.92
CA LEU A 118 0.30 -14.77 -2.89
C LEU A 118 0.81 -14.41 -1.48
N GLY A 119 0.11 -14.79 -0.41
CA GLY A 119 0.41 -14.31 0.94
C GLY A 119 1.79 -14.68 1.49
N ASP A 120 2.44 -15.71 0.94
CA ASP A 120 3.81 -16.06 1.27
C ASP A 120 4.86 -15.16 0.56
N LYS A 121 4.47 -14.46 -0.50
CA LYS A 121 5.38 -13.70 -1.37
C LYS A 121 5.12 -12.21 -1.36
N ILE A 122 3.87 -11.80 -1.13
CA ILE A 122 3.39 -10.43 -1.25
C ILE A 122 2.67 -10.03 0.04
N GLN A 123 2.91 -8.81 0.48
CA GLN A 123 2.12 -8.18 1.53
C GLN A 123 0.73 -7.87 0.99
N LEU A 124 -0.29 -8.41 1.61
CA LEU A 124 -1.71 -8.19 1.30
C LEU A 124 -2.32 -7.34 2.40
N VAL A 125 -2.60 -6.08 2.09
CA VAL A 125 -3.03 -5.08 3.06
C VAL A 125 -4.54 -4.89 2.95
N GLY A 126 -5.26 -5.06 4.04
CA GLY A 126 -6.69 -4.69 4.11
C GLY A 126 -6.84 -3.28 4.68
N ASP A 127 -7.37 -2.35 3.88
CA ASP A 127 -7.83 -1.03 4.29
C ASP A 127 -9.35 -1.06 4.53
N ASP A 128 -10.17 -1.01 3.49
CA ASP A 128 -11.63 -1.07 3.59
C ASP A 128 -12.10 -2.40 4.19
N LEU A 129 -11.36 -3.48 3.96
CA LEU A 129 -11.60 -4.79 4.55
C LEU A 129 -11.66 -4.73 6.08
N TYR A 130 -10.83 -3.93 6.74
CA TYR A 130 -10.70 -3.90 8.21
C TYR A 130 -11.10 -2.57 8.85
N VAL A 131 -11.04 -1.47 8.13
CA VAL A 131 -11.36 -0.10 8.60
C VAL A 131 -10.73 0.23 9.95
N THR A 132 -9.50 -0.25 10.21
CA THR A 132 -8.77 -0.13 11.49
C THR A 132 -9.57 -0.69 12.69
N ASN A 133 -10.52 -1.60 12.47
CA ASN A 133 -11.42 -2.14 13.49
C ASN A 133 -10.95 -3.52 13.97
N VAL A 134 -10.73 -3.66 15.30
CA VAL A 134 -10.23 -4.91 15.91
C VAL A 134 -11.16 -6.11 15.69
N GLY A 135 -12.49 -5.89 15.61
CA GLY A 135 -13.46 -6.97 15.34
C GLY A 135 -13.32 -7.52 13.92
N ARG A 136 -13.28 -6.62 12.91
CA ARG A 136 -13.06 -7.03 11.52
C ARG A 136 -11.66 -7.62 11.33
N LEU A 137 -10.63 -7.06 11.98
CA LEU A 137 -9.28 -7.60 11.96
C LEU A 137 -9.23 -9.01 12.55
N GLY A 138 -9.83 -9.24 13.72
CA GLY A 138 -9.91 -10.56 14.34
C GLY A 138 -10.60 -11.58 13.44
N HIS A 139 -11.67 -11.16 12.72
CA HIS A 139 -12.32 -12.01 11.74
C HIS A 139 -11.38 -12.37 10.58
N GLY A 140 -10.66 -11.38 10.02
CA GLY A 140 -9.67 -11.61 8.95
C GLY A 140 -8.53 -12.54 9.37
N ILE A 141 -7.99 -12.35 10.57
CA ILE A 141 -6.95 -13.22 11.13
C ILE A 141 -7.45 -14.66 11.25
N SER A 142 -8.66 -14.86 11.79
CA SER A 142 -9.26 -16.20 11.93
C SER A 142 -9.47 -16.91 10.60
N ARG A 143 -9.74 -16.16 9.54
CA ARG A 143 -9.93 -16.64 8.17
C ARG A 143 -8.65 -16.72 7.35
N ARG A 144 -7.55 -16.14 7.82
CA ARG A 144 -6.33 -15.95 7.02
C ARG A 144 -6.62 -15.19 5.73
N ALA A 145 -7.41 -14.12 5.83
CA ALA A 145 -7.87 -13.37 4.66
C ALA A 145 -6.83 -12.41 4.09
N SER A 146 -5.79 -12.06 4.87
CA SER A 146 -4.65 -11.23 4.44
C SER A 146 -3.45 -11.49 5.34
N ASN A 147 -2.41 -10.64 5.27
CA ASN A 147 -1.25 -10.71 6.15
C ASN A 147 -0.79 -9.33 6.65
N SER A 148 -1.58 -8.30 6.39
CA SER A 148 -1.31 -6.91 6.79
C SER A 148 -2.60 -6.11 6.94
N ILE A 149 -2.55 -5.04 7.72
CA ILE A 149 -3.63 -4.07 7.87
C ILE A 149 -3.14 -2.65 7.60
N LEU A 150 -3.97 -1.83 6.94
CA LEU A 150 -3.78 -0.39 6.90
C LEU A 150 -4.36 0.25 8.16
N ILE A 151 -3.63 1.19 8.74
CA ILE A 151 -3.98 1.86 9.98
C ILE A 151 -4.28 3.32 9.71
N LYS A 152 -5.53 3.69 9.87
CA LYS A 152 -6.03 5.06 9.76
C LYS A 152 -6.57 5.50 11.13
N LEU A 153 -5.79 6.27 11.86
CA LEU A 153 -6.06 6.71 13.24
C LEU A 153 -7.43 7.35 13.40
N ASN A 154 -7.85 8.17 12.44
CA ASN A 154 -9.14 8.85 12.50
C ASN A 154 -10.32 8.01 11.99
N GLN A 155 -10.10 6.81 11.47
CA GLN A 155 -11.16 5.92 11.00
C GLN A 155 -11.79 5.17 12.18
N VAL A 156 -10.99 4.65 13.10
CA VAL A 156 -11.48 4.08 14.37
C VAL A 156 -11.75 5.16 15.42
N GLY A 157 -10.99 6.27 15.42
CA GLY A 157 -11.31 7.51 16.12
C GLY A 157 -10.55 7.77 17.42
N THR A 158 -9.88 6.78 18.00
CA THR A 158 -9.03 6.97 19.18
C THR A 158 -7.65 6.37 19.00
N LEU A 159 -6.65 6.96 19.69
CA LEU A 159 -5.29 6.43 19.68
C LEU A 159 -5.21 5.04 20.34
N THR A 160 -5.98 4.82 21.39
CA THR A 160 -5.99 3.52 22.12
C THR A 160 -6.47 2.40 21.19
N GLU A 161 -7.61 2.56 20.54
CA GLU A 161 -8.15 1.56 19.59
C GLU A 161 -7.20 1.34 18.39
N THR A 162 -6.54 2.41 17.94
CA THR A 162 -5.53 2.32 16.88
C THR A 162 -4.34 1.46 17.31
N ILE A 163 -3.83 1.69 18.52
CA ILE A 163 -2.73 0.90 19.11
C ILE A 163 -3.16 -0.56 19.28
N ASP A 164 -4.39 -0.80 19.71
CA ASP A 164 -4.92 -2.17 19.90
C ASP A 164 -4.99 -2.92 18.55
N ALA A 165 -5.42 -2.25 17.48
CA ALA A 165 -5.41 -2.84 16.14
C ALA A 165 -3.99 -3.18 15.65
N ILE A 166 -3.02 -2.27 15.84
CA ILE A 166 -1.62 -2.51 15.48
C ILE A 166 -1.07 -3.70 16.27
N ARG A 167 -1.28 -3.74 17.57
CA ARG A 167 -0.79 -4.83 18.44
C ARG A 167 -1.43 -6.17 18.10
N MET A 168 -2.72 -6.18 17.81
CA MET A 168 -3.43 -7.39 17.37
C MET A 168 -2.82 -7.95 16.08
N ALA A 169 -2.56 -7.11 15.09
CA ALA A 169 -1.90 -7.52 13.84
C ALA A 169 -0.51 -8.09 14.12
N GLN A 170 0.33 -7.37 14.89
CA GLN A 170 1.68 -7.80 15.24
C GLN A 170 1.69 -9.13 16.03
N GLN A 171 0.77 -9.33 16.96
CA GLN A 171 0.64 -10.58 17.71
C GLN A 171 0.22 -11.76 16.83
N ALA A 172 -0.50 -11.50 15.74
CA ALA A 172 -0.85 -12.51 14.74
C ALA A 172 0.28 -12.79 13.72
N GLY A 173 1.42 -12.10 13.84
CA GLY A 173 2.52 -12.17 12.87
C GLY A 173 2.25 -11.38 11.58
N TRP A 174 1.25 -10.51 11.60
CA TRP A 174 0.91 -9.62 10.50
C TRP A 174 1.67 -8.30 10.60
N THR A 175 1.78 -7.60 9.49
CA THR A 175 2.29 -6.23 9.46
C THR A 175 1.17 -5.20 9.60
N ALA A 176 1.55 -3.97 9.93
CA ALA A 176 0.66 -2.82 9.96
C ALA A 176 1.33 -1.67 9.21
N VAL A 177 0.60 -1.02 8.32
CA VAL A 177 1.06 0.16 7.58
C VAL A 177 0.31 1.37 8.12
N VAL A 178 1.00 2.29 8.77
CA VAL A 178 0.38 3.53 9.27
C VAL A 178 0.15 4.48 8.10
N SER A 179 -1.08 4.99 7.98
CA SER A 179 -1.52 5.70 6.78
C SER A 179 -2.06 7.10 7.08
N HIS A 180 -1.83 7.99 6.13
CA HIS A 180 -2.55 9.25 5.96
C HIS A 180 -3.99 9.02 5.44
N ARG A 181 -4.68 10.11 5.16
CA ARG A 181 -5.95 10.15 4.43
C ARG A 181 -5.80 11.02 3.17
N SER A 182 -6.72 10.88 2.20
CA SER A 182 -6.75 11.75 1.00
C SER A 182 -6.96 13.22 1.39
N GLY A 183 -7.90 13.51 2.30
CA GLY A 183 -8.01 14.79 3.01
C GLY A 183 -7.09 14.79 4.22
N GLU A 184 -5.99 15.54 4.17
CA GLU A 184 -4.93 15.50 5.17
C GLU A 184 -4.52 16.92 5.61
N THR A 185 -3.88 17.03 6.77
CA THR A 185 -3.32 18.23 7.34
C THR A 185 -1.80 18.10 7.52
N GLU A 186 -1.14 19.16 7.96
CA GLU A 186 0.30 19.11 8.30
C GLU A 186 0.60 18.46 9.67
N ASP A 187 -0.41 17.91 10.37
CA ASP A 187 -0.20 17.11 11.58
C ASP A 187 0.72 15.91 11.28
N THR A 188 1.61 15.59 12.21
CA THR A 188 2.67 14.58 12.02
C THR A 188 2.52 13.35 12.91
N THR A 189 1.43 13.23 13.67
CA THR A 189 1.19 12.16 14.64
C THR A 189 1.40 10.77 14.05
N ILE A 190 1.02 10.55 12.79
CA ILE A 190 1.20 9.23 12.14
C ILE A 190 2.67 8.85 11.96
N ALA A 191 3.59 9.80 11.84
CA ALA A 191 5.03 9.50 11.77
C ALA A 191 5.55 9.03 13.14
N ASP A 192 5.17 9.71 14.22
CA ASP A 192 5.50 9.32 15.59
C ASP A 192 4.89 7.94 15.94
N LEU A 193 3.65 7.70 15.50
CA LEU A 193 2.96 6.42 15.71
C LEU A 193 3.69 5.27 15.01
N ALA A 194 4.08 5.46 13.74
CA ALA A 194 4.77 4.44 12.96
C ALA A 194 6.11 4.04 13.59
N VAL A 195 6.90 5.02 14.04
CA VAL A 195 8.19 4.77 14.71
C VAL A 195 7.99 4.23 16.11
N GLY A 196 7.09 4.84 16.91
CA GLY A 196 6.87 4.48 18.32
C GLY A 196 6.32 3.06 18.51
N LEU A 197 5.59 2.53 17.53
CA LEU A 197 5.08 1.15 17.54
C LEU A 197 5.88 0.20 16.64
N ALA A 198 7.01 0.66 16.12
CA ALA A 198 7.90 -0.12 15.26
C ALA A 198 7.17 -0.86 14.12
N THR A 199 6.19 -0.19 13.48
CA THR A 199 5.47 -0.80 12.36
C THR A 199 6.35 -0.98 11.12
N GLY A 200 7.43 -0.20 11.02
CA GLY A 200 8.41 -0.28 9.93
C GLY A 200 7.91 0.27 8.59
N GLN A 201 6.64 0.68 8.52
CA GLN A 201 6.01 1.13 7.29
C GLN A 201 5.08 2.32 7.53
N ILE A 202 5.07 3.25 6.59
CA ILE A 202 4.13 4.39 6.55
C ILE A 202 3.68 4.64 5.11
N LYS A 203 2.38 4.85 4.90
CA LYS A 203 1.79 5.32 3.65
C LYS A 203 1.43 6.79 3.85
N THR A 204 2.19 7.73 3.24
CA THR A 204 2.00 9.17 3.53
C THR A 204 2.04 10.07 2.29
N GLY A 205 1.79 9.51 1.12
CA GLY A 205 1.72 10.24 -0.14
C GLY A 205 3.08 10.45 -0.80
N ALA A 206 3.07 11.11 -1.94
CA ALA A 206 4.28 11.49 -2.66
C ALA A 206 5.01 12.66 -1.97
N PRO A 207 6.32 12.90 -2.25
CA PRO A 207 7.07 14.03 -1.69
C PRO A 207 6.67 15.35 -2.36
N CYS A 208 5.39 15.67 -2.33
CA CYS A 208 4.75 16.85 -2.89
C CYS A 208 3.54 17.21 -2.03
N ARG A 209 3.23 18.50 -1.90
CA ARG A 209 2.22 19.07 -0.98
C ARG A 209 2.69 19.03 0.49
N SER A 210 2.48 20.14 1.21
CA SER A 210 3.05 20.31 2.56
C SER A 210 2.48 19.33 3.58
N GLU A 211 1.21 18.98 3.48
CA GLU A 211 0.56 17.98 4.34
C GLU A 211 1.14 16.56 4.19
N ARG A 212 1.88 16.28 3.11
CA ARG A 212 2.61 15.03 2.90
C ARG A 212 4.06 15.16 3.36
N THR A 213 4.75 16.21 2.90
CA THR A 213 6.16 16.42 3.23
C THR A 213 6.39 16.71 4.71
N ALA A 214 5.38 17.20 5.45
CA ALA A 214 5.45 17.35 6.91
C ALA A 214 5.79 16.03 7.62
N LYS A 215 5.20 14.89 7.18
CA LYS A 215 5.45 13.57 7.75
C LYS A 215 6.87 13.09 7.44
N TYR A 216 7.35 13.27 6.21
CA TYR A 216 8.74 12.96 5.85
C TYR A 216 9.73 13.80 6.70
N ASN A 217 9.46 15.09 6.85
CA ASN A 217 10.28 15.96 7.68
C ASN A 217 10.23 15.55 9.17
N ARG A 218 9.09 15.05 9.65
CA ARG A 218 9.00 14.53 11.03
C ARG A 218 9.83 13.26 11.20
N LEU A 219 9.81 12.33 10.24
CA LEU A 219 10.65 11.14 10.27
C LEU A 219 12.14 11.49 10.33
N LEU A 220 12.60 12.48 9.55
CA LEU A 220 13.98 12.97 9.60
C LEU A 220 14.34 13.57 10.97
N ARG A 221 13.42 14.28 11.62
CA ARG A 221 13.62 14.80 12.98
C ARG A 221 13.67 13.69 14.01
N ILE A 222 12.81 12.66 13.89
CA ILE A 222 12.84 11.49 14.78
C ILE A 222 14.17 10.75 14.62
N GLU A 223 14.67 10.60 13.39
CA GLU A 223 15.98 10.00 13.12
C GLU A 223 17.10 10.78 13.82
N ASP A 224 17.10 12.11 13.72
CA ASP A 224 18.05 13.00 14.41
C ASP A 224 17.94 12.89 15.95
N GLU A 225 16.72 12.86 16.49
CA GLU A 225 16.46 12.69 17.93
C GLU A 225 16.97 11.33 18.45
N LEU A 226 16.84 10.25 17.68
CA LEU A 226 17.27 8.90 18.06
C LEU A 226 18.79 8.70 17.86
N GLY A 227 19.41 9.46 16.96
CA GLY A 227 20.84 9.38 16.67
C GLY A 227 21.27 7.96 16.29
N GLU A 228 22.27 7.42 16.99
CA GLU A 228 22.80 6.07 16.74
C GLU A 228 21.81 4.93 17.01
N ASN A 229 20.70 5.19 17.71
CA ASN A 229 19.63 4.22 17.93
C ASN A 229 18.62 4.16 16.78
N ALA A 230 18.70 5.08 15.83
CA ALA A 230 17.83 5.06 14.66
C ALA A 230 18.17 3.84 13.76
N THR A 231 17.13 3.13 13.36
CA THR A 231 17.28 1.97 12.46
C THR A 231 16.25 2.05 11.35
N TYR A 232 16.70 2.03 10.10
CA TYR A 232 15.81 1.89 8.95
C TYR A 232 15.40 0.43 8.79
N ALA A 233 14.10 0.15 8.81
CA ALA A 233 13.59 -1.22 8.75
C ALA A 233 13.92 -1.91 7.41
N GLY A 234 13.82 -1.18 6.29
CA GLY A 234 14.09 -1.73 4.96
C GLY A 234 13.29 -3.01 4.72
N MET A 235 13.91 -4.02 4.13
CA MET A 235 13.28 -5.32 3.87
C MET A 235 12.86 -6.10 5.12
N LYS A 236 13.34 -5.72 6.32
CA LYS A 236 12.90 -6.34 7.58
C LYS A 236 11.40 -6.07 7.85
N ALA A 237 10.86 -4.97 7.31
CA ALA A 237 9.42 -4.70 7.38
C ALA A 237 8.56 -5.77 6.68
N PHE A 238 9.16 -6.55 5.79
CA PHE A 238 8.55 -7.64 5.03
C PHE A 238 9.06 -9.02 5.46
N ALA A 239 9.65 -9.15 6.65
CA ALA A 239 10.27 -10.41 7.13
C ALA A 239 9.28 -11.58 7.30
N HIS A 240 7.97 -11.33 7.31
CA HIS A 240 6.92 -12.35 7.31
C HIS A 240 6.76 -13.05 5.95
N LEU A 241 7.26 -12.45 4.87
CA LEU A 241 7.25 -13.05 3.54
C LEU A 241 8.41 -14.05 3.38
N LYS A 242 8.19 -15.15 2.67
CA LYS A 242 9.21 -16.18 2.41
C LYS A 242 10.22 -15.79 1.32
N GLY A 243 10.25 -14.53 0.98
CA GLY A 243 11.10 -13.91 -0.03
C GLY A 243 10.35 -13.60 -1.33
N PRO A 244 10.78 -12.57 -2.06
CA PRO A 244 10.28 -12.36 -3.41
C PRO A 244 10.63 -13.57 -4.26
N ALA A 245 9.70 -13.97 -5.09
CA ALA A 245 9.90 -15.07 -6.04
C ALA A 245 10.93 -14.69 -7.10
#